data_9545e5ad5df6f656a6bc4b3ebcb55042
#
_entry.id   9545e5ad5df6f656a6bc4b3ebcb55042
#
_cell.length_a   1.000
_cell.length_b   1.000
_cell.length_c   1.000
_cell.angle_alpha   90.00
_cell.angle_beta   90.00
_cell.angle_gamma   90.00
#
_symmetry.space_group_name_H-M   'P 1'
#
loop_
_entity.id
_entity.type
_entity.pdbx_description
1 polymer ?
#
loop_
_entity_poly.entity_id
_entity_poly.type
_entity_poly.pdbx_seq_one_letter_code
_entity_poly.pdbx_strand_id
1 'polypeptide(L)'
;MEERCFLFMGLYLNPGNEGFFESVSSQIYVDKTELIQYTNQVFRTKQKFLCVSRPRRFGKSMAAEMLAAYYQRNCDSQKLFANMSIAKDPSFPVHLNRYNTIFLNMQDFFSRTHNIDRMCELFSKYVLRDLLREYPDLDYLDQTDLIDVLQEIYREYKIPFVFIIDEWDCIFRENKNDMEAQKKYLDFLRNLLKDRNYVGLTYMTGILPIKKYGSHSALNMFDEFSMTNPGALAKYVGFTENEVKALCKQFDMSFQDTKCWYDGYFFEKIGHVYNPRSVVSAMLSHSFDNYWNKTETFEALRDYIVMNYKGLKEAIIELLAGKRLAIDISSFNNDMTTFSSADDVLTLFIHLGYLGYDFSRKEVFIPNSEITTEFITSIRDAGWQEVITAIRNSEELLQATWKLENKVVAEKIQAAHFETSILKYNDENALACVLSLAYYSARAYYTEIRELPSGKGFADIVYLPRKEHLDRPAMIIELKWDKSADSAIRQIKERNYPLALSGYCGNLLMVGINYDTKTKIHECIIEKLDM
;
A
#
# COMPACT_ATOMS: atom_id res chain seq x y z
N MET A 1 34.69 -15.09 -40.79
CA MET A 1 33.68 -15.90 -40.07
C MET A 1 33.75 -15.44 -38.62
N GLU A 2 32.92 -14.50 -38.28
CA GLU A 2 32.75 -14.13 -36.86
C GLU A 2 32.05 -15.30 -36.20
N GLU A 3 32.75 -16.03 -35.34
CA GLU A 3 32.12 -16.93 -34.38
C GLU A 3 31.18 -16.11 -33.51
N ARG A 4 29.89 -16.17 -33.81
CA ARG A 4 28.87 -15.79 -32.85
C ARG A 4 29.01 -16.77 -31.70
N CYS A 5 29.78 -16.39 -30.69
CA CYS A 5 29.71 -17.03 -29.38
C CYS A 5 28.28 -16.86 -28.92
N PHE A 6 27.46 -17.89 -29.05
CA PHE A 6 26.12 -17.92 -28.43
C PHE A 6 26.37 -17.90 -26.92
N LEU A 7 26.23 -16.72 -26.32
CA LEU A 7 26.25 -16.57 -24.88
C LEU A 7 25.14 -17.43 -24.32
N PHE A 8 25.48 -18.32 -23.38
CA PHE A 8 24.48 -19.16 -22.72
C PHE A 8 23.57 -18.29 -21.86
N MET A 9 22.28 -18.29 -22.12
CA MET A 9 21.25 -17.75 -21.23
C MET A 9 20.59 -18.92 -20.51
N GLY A 10 20.77 -19.00 -19.20
CA GLY A 10 20.10 -19.98 -18.37
C GLY A 10 18.66 -19.60 -18.10
N LEU A 11 17.91 -20.51 -17.54
CA LEU A 11 16.53 -20.21 -17.11
C LEU A 11 16.52 -19.30 -15.88
N TYR A 12 17.46 -19.50 -14.98
CA TYR A 12 17.59 -18.77 -13.71
C TYR A 12 18.93 -18.05 -13.57
N LEU A 13 19.99 -18.54 -14.22
CA LEU A 13 21.29 -17.88 -14.29
C LEU A 13 21.35 -17.03 -15.57
N ASN A 14 21.50 -15.73 -15.41
CA ASN A 14 21.56 -14.76 -16.51
C ASN A 14 20.37 -14.93 -17.50
N PRO A 15 19.11 -14.73 -17.04
CA PRO A 15 17.93 -15.12 -17.80
C PRO A 15 17.59 -14.24 -19.02
N GLY A 16 18.36 -13.19 -19.30
CA GLY A 16 18.09 -12.25 -20.38
C GLY A 16 17.45 -10.95 -19.90
N ASN A 17 17.14 -10.06 -20.82
CA ASN A 17 16.58 -8.74 -20.52
C ASN A 17 15.16 -8.53 -21.08
N GLU A 18 14.53 -9.60 -21.56
CA GLU A 18 13.23 -9.56 -22.19
C GLU A 18 12.14 -9.02 -21.25
N GLY A 19 12.11 -9.44 -19.99
CA GLY A 19 11.08 -8.98 -19.01
C GLY A 19 11.17 -7.46 -18.82
N PHE A 20 12.36 -6.92 -18.69
CA PHE A 20 12.53 -5.48 -18.59
C PHE A 20 12.27 -4.75 -19.92
N PHE A 21 12.62 -5.36 -21.06
CA PHE A 21 12.27 -4.82 -22.37
C PHE A 21 10.75 -4.72 -22.57
N GLU A 22 9.98 -5.72 -22.18
CA GLU A 22 8.51 -5.67 -22.20
C GLU A 22 7.97 -4.55 -21.29
N SER A 23 8.55 -4.40 -20.11
CA SER A 23 8.19 -3.33 -19.16
C SER A 23 8.40 -1.94 -19.77
N VAL A 24 9.54 -1.68 -20.39
CA VAL A 24 9.88 -0.39 -21.04
C VAL A 24 9.03 -0.15 -22.30
N SER A 25 8.68 -1.21 -23.01
CA SER A 25 7.86 -1.14 -24.23
C SER A 25 6.37 -0.93 -23.95
N SER A 26 5.96 -0.94 -22.67
CA SER A 26 4.58 -0.67 -22.27
C SER A 26 4.16 0.76 -22.61
N GLN A 27 2.86 0.96 -22.87
CA GLN A 27 2.31 2.28 -23.23
C GLN A 27 2.59 3.36 -22.17
N ILE A 28 2.67 2.96 -20.90
CA ILE A 28 3.08 3.82 -19.79
C ILE A 28 4.23 3.12 -19.06
N TYR A 29 5.38 3.73 -19.09
CA TYR A 29 6.56 3.36 -18.31
C TYR A 29 7.08 4.59 -17.57
N VAL A 30 7.36 4.44 -16.28
CA VAL A 30 7.98 5.49 -15.45
C VAL A 30 9.38 5.03 -15.07
N ASP A 31 10.37 5.83 -15.43
CA ASP A 31 11.79 5.51 -15.19
C ASP A 31 12.13 5.48 -13.70
N LYS A 32 12.49 4.30 -13.20
CA LYS A 32 12.95 4.04 -11.84
C LYS A 32 14.41 3.58 -11.78
N THR A 33 15.17 3.78 -12.87
CA THR A 33 16.54 3.28 -12.98
C THR A 33 17.53 3.92 -12.02
N GLU A 34 17.18 5.02 -11.34
CA GLU A 34 17.97 5.54 -10.22
C GLU A 34 18.11 4.54 -9.05
N LEU A 35 17.23 3.51 -8.95
CA LEU A 35 17.42 2.41 -8.02
C LEU A 35 18.77 1.72 -8.24
N ILE A 36 19.22 1.61 -9.50
CA ILE A 36 20.50 1.01 -9.87
C ILE A 36 21.66 1.82 -9.26
N GLN A 37 21.57 3.14 -9.24
CA GLN A 37 22.58 3.98 -8.57
C GLN A 37 22.75 3.59 -7.09
N TYR A 38 21.64 3.41 -6.37
CA TYR A 38 21.68 2.97 -4.97
C TYR A 38 22.28 1.57 -4.84
N THR A 39 21.85 0.61 -5.68
CA THR A 39 22.36 -0.76 -5.61
C THR A 39 23.83 -0.86 -5.99
N ASN A 40 24.32 -0.03 -6.92
CA ASN A 40 25.74 0.09 -7.24
C ASN A 40 26.57 0.59 -6.05
N GLN A 41 26.06 1.57 -5.29
CA GLN A 41 26.75 2.11 -4.09
C GLN A 41 26.94 1.08 -2.99
N VAL A 42 25.98 0.19 -2.80
CA VAL A 42 26.02 -0.84 -1.75
C VAL A 42 26.64 -2.15 -2.23
N PHE A 43 26.94 -2.28 -3.52
CA PHE A 43 27.53 -3.47 -4.12
C PHE A 43 28.84 -3.88 -3.43
N ARG A 44 28.95 -5.14 -2.96
CA ARG A 44 30.07 -5.67 -2.19
C ARG A 44 30.40 -4.94 -0.88
N THR A 45 29.43 -4.21 -0.33
CA THR A 45 29.54 -3.63 1.03
C THR A 45 28.80 -4.50 2.06
N LYS A 46 28.80 -4.08 3.32
CA LYS A 46 27.97 -4.73 4.36
C LYS A 46 26.46 -4.50 4.16
N GLN A 47 26.06 -3.47 3.43
CA GLN A 47 24.69 -3.12 3.07
C GLN A 47 24.19 -3.79 1.77
N LYS A 48 24.91 -4.78 1.26
CA LYS A 48 24.58 -5.48 0.00
C LYS A 48 23.30 -6.33 0.03
N PHE A 49 22.66 -6.48 1.17
CA PHE A 49 21.44 -7.28 1.34
C PHE A 49 20.24 -6.35 1.50
N LEU A 50 19.41 -6.26 0.48
CA LEU A 50 18.26 -5.36 0.42
C LEU A 50 16.97 -6.15 0.37
N CYS A 51 16.02 -5.88 1.27
CA CYS A 51 14.68 -6.43 1.23
C CYS A 51 13.65 -5.31 1.07
N VAL A 52 12.88 -5.33 -0.03
CA VAL A 52 11.88 -4.31 -0.35
C VAL A 52 10.49 -4.90 -0.27
N SER A 53 9.73 -4.49 0.75
CA SER A 53 8.36 -4.95 0.96
C SER A 53 7.36 -3.84 0.61
N ARG A 54 6.50 -4.11 -0.36
CA ARG A 54 5.45 -3.22 -0.83
C ARG A 54 4.18 -4.02 -1.14
N PRO A 55 3.01 -3.41 -1.08
CA PRO A 55 1.77 -4.03 -1.50
C PRO A 55 1.85 -4.59 -2.92
N ARG A 56 0.90 -5.42 -3.29
CA ARG A 56 0.79 -5.91 -4.66
C ARG A 56 0.68 -4.75 -5.65
N ARG A 57 1.21 -4.96 -6.88
CA ARG A 57 1.10 -4.02 -8.01
C ARG A 57 1.83 -2.68 -7.84
N PHE A 58 2.77 -2.59 -6.89
CA PHE A 58 3.64 -1.42 -6.70
C PHE A 58 4.86 -1.41 -7.64
N GLY A 59 5.02 -2.38 -8.53
CA GLY A 59 6.14 -2.44 -9.47
C GLY A 59 7.39 -3.17 -8.95
N LYS A 60 7.25 -4.02 -7.94
CA LYS A 60 8.36 -4.80 -7.34
C LYS A 60 9.07 -5.69 -8.36
N SER A 61 8.29 -6.51 -9.10
CA SER A 61 8.83 -7.43 -10.12
C SER A 61 9.49 -6.67 -11.26
N MET A 62 8.92 -5.54 -11.71
CA MET A 62 9.56 -4.66 -12.72
C MET A 62 10.91 -4.13 -12.25
N ALA A 63 11.04 -3.76 -10.97
CA ALA A 63 12.31 -3.36 -10.39
C ALA A 63 13.32 -4.52 -10.32
N ALA A 64 12.86 -5.72 -10.00
CA ALA A 64 13.67 -6.94 -10.00
C ALA A 64 14.17 -7.29 -11.41
N GLU A 65 13.30 -7.27 -12.41
CA GLU A 65 13.64 -7.48 -13.83
C GLU A 65 14.62 -6.42 -14.37
N MET A 66 14.43 -5.16 -13.99
CA MET A 66 15.34 -4.06 -14.33
C MET A 66 16.74 -4.32 -13.77
N LEU A 67 16.86 -4.72 -12.51
CA LEU A 67 18.15 -5.05 -11.90
C LEU A 67 18.78 -6.29 -12.55
N ALA A 68 17.99 -7.31 -12.89
CA ALA A 68 18.47 -8.48 -13.62
C ALA A 68 19.03 -8.09 -14.97
N ALA A 69 18.28 -7.33 -15.77
CA ALA A 69 18.71 -6.85 -17.08
C ALA A 69 20.00 -6.00 -17.01
N TYR A 70 20.18 -5.25 -15.92
CA TYR A 70 21.35 -4.40 -15.74
C TYR A 70 22.62 -5.19 -15.35
N TYR A 71 22.52 -6.08 -14.36
CA TYR A 71 23.70 -6.73 -13.78
C TYR A 71 24.18 -7.94 -14.56
N GLN A 72 23.30 -8.71 -15.18
CA GLN A 72 23.65 -9.99 -15.81
C GLN A 72 24.62 -9.85 -16.99
N ARG A 73 25.56 -10.81 -17.10
CA ARG A 73 26.70 -10.72 -18.04
C ARG A 73 26.43 -11.25 -19.44
N ASN A 74 25.47 -12.11 -19.65
CA ASN A 74 25.31 -12.83 -20.93
C ASN A 74 24.34 -12.15 -21.91
N CYS A 75 24.07 -10.84 -21.74
CA CYS A 75 23.30 -10.05 -22.70
C CYS A 75 23.86 -8.63 -22.82
N ASP A 76 23.51 -7.93 -23.89
CA ASP A 76 23.82 -6.50 -24.07
C ASP A 76 22.54 -5.68 -23.79
N SER A 77 22.53 -5.01 -22.66
CA SER A 77 21.43 -4.13 -22.24
C SER A 77 21.76 -2.64 -22.43
N GLN A 78 22.92 -2.28 -23.01
CA GLN A 78 23.34 -0.88 -23.12
C GLN A 78 22.32 -0.01 -23.84
N LYS A 79 21.75 -0.50 -24.94
CA LYS A 79 20.73 0.23 -25.71
C LYS A 79 19.43 0.40 -24.92
N LEU A 80 19.07 -0.59 -24.10
CA LEU A 80 17.85 -0.57 -23.29
C LEU A 80 17.89 0.53 -22.22
N PHE A 81 19.06 0.78 -21.65
CA PHE A 81 19.25 1.82 -20.63
C PHE A 81 19.71 3.18 -21.17
N ALA A 82 20.06 3.30 -22.45
CA ALA A 82 20.76 4.47 -23.02
C ALA A 82 20.04 5.82 -22.78
N ASN A 83 18.72 5.82 -22.75
CA ASN A 83 17.90 7.04 -22.57
C ASN A 83 17.35 7.18 -21.14
N MET A 84 17.75 6.33 -20.21
CA MET A 84 17.26 6.31 -18.84
C MET A 84 18.14 7.13 -17.89
N SER A 85 17.61 7.46 -16.74
CA SER A 85 18.28 8.31 -15.74
C SER A 85 19.63 7.76 -15.31
N ILE A 86 19.75 6.44 -15.16
CA ILE A 86 20.98 5.75 -14.76
C ILE A 86 22.13 5.91 -15.77
N ALA A 87 21.83 6.08 -17.06
CA ALA A 87 22.86 6.22 -18.09
C ALA A 87 23.78 7.42 -17.86
N LYS A 88 23.33 8.40 -17.08
CA LYS A 88 24.09 9.60 -16.71
C LYS A 88 24.98 9.40 -15.47
N ASP A 89 24.81 8.30 -14.76
CA ASP A 89 25.55 8.02 -13.54
C ASP A 89 26.93 7.42 -13.87
N PRO A 90 28.03 7.90 -13.26
CA PRO A 90 29.37 7.38 -13.50
C PRO A 90 29.55 5.88 -13.21
N SER A 91 28.72 5.32 -12.30
CA SER A 91 28.75 3.89 -11.97
C SER A 91 28.11 3.01 -13.05
N PHE A 92 27.31 3.59 -13.96
CA PHE A 92 26.59 2.85 -15.00
C PHE A 92 27.50 1.89 -15.81
N PRO A 93 28.55 2.35 -16.48
CA PRO A 93 29.41 1.47 -17.29
C PRO A 93 30.25 0.52 -16.44
N VAL A 94 30.43 0.78 -15.15
CA VAL A 94 31.24 -0.04 -14.26
C VAL A 94 30.57 -1.39 -13.96
N HIS A 95 29.25 -1.37 -13.83
CA HIS A 95 28.48 -2.53 -13.37
C HIS A 95 27.59 -3.15 -14.46
N LEU A 96 27.33 -2.43 -15.55
CA LEU A 96 26.46 -2.91 -16.63
C LEU A 96 26.97 -4.21 -17.23
N ASN A 97 26.15 -5.24 -17.21
CA ASN A 97 26.41 -6.57 -17.80
C ASN A 97 27.72 -7.23 -17.35
N ARG A 98 28.01 -7.19 -16.04
CA ARG A 98 29.30 -7.66 -15.48
C ARG A 98 29.23 -8.90 -14.61
N TYR A 99 28.04 -9.30 -14.15
CA TYR A 99 27.93 -10.25 -13.04
C TYR A 99 27.10 -11.49 -13.39
N ASN A 100 27.36 -12.57 -12.68
CA ASN A 100 26.46 -13.72 -12.68
C ASN A 100 25.21 -13.34 -11.91
N THR A 101 24.07 -13.28 -12.56
CA THR A 101 22.81 -12.89 -11.93
C THR A 101 21.88 -14.08 -11.86
N ILE A 102 21.49 -14.45 -10.64
CA ILE A 102 20.49 -15.48 -10.36
C ILE A 102 19.17 -14.78 -10.05
N PHE A 103 18.17 -15.00 -10.91
CA PHE A 103 16.84 -14.43 -10.78
C PHE A 103 15.81 -15.52 -10.44
N LEU A 104 15.10 -15.35 -9.33
CA LEU A 104 14.19 -16.34 -8.77
C LEU A 104 12.86 -15.69 -8.43
N ASN A 105 11.75 -16.30 -8.89
CA ASN A 105 10.43 -16.03 -8.37
C ASN A 105 10.02 -17.20 -7.45
N MET A 106 9.98 -16.95 -6.14
CA MET A 106 9.72 -18.00 -5.16
C MET A 106 8.28 -18.50 -5.22
N GLN A 107 7.34 -17.66 -5.65
CA GLN A 107 5.95 -18.03 -5.86
C GLN A 107 5.81 -19.11 -6.96
N ASP A 108 6.56 -19.00 -8.08
CA ASP A 108 6.55 -20.02 -9.14
C ASP A 108 7.01 -21.38 -8.60
N PHE A 109 8.10 -21.42 -7.85
CA PHE A 109 8.60 -22.66 -7.26
C PHE A 109 7.62 -23.28 -6.27
N PHE A 110 7.00 -22.45 -5.42
CA PHE A 110 6.06 -22.94 -4.41
C PHE A 110 4.76 -23.45 -5.06
N SER A 111 4.20 -22.75 -6.03
CA SER A 111 2.99 -23.15 -6.72
C SER A 111 3.10 -24.50 -7.45
N ARG A 112 4.32 -24.87 -7.85
CA ARG A 112 4.61 -26.16 -8.51
C ARG A 112 4.79 -27.31 -7.55
N THR A 113 5.13 -27.05 -6.29
CA THR A 113 5.51 -28.09 -5.34
C THR A 113 4.57 -28.20 -4.14
N HIS A 114 3.97 -27.09 -3.72
CA HIS A 114 3.17 -26.95 -2.49
C HIS A 114 3.86 -27.56 -1.26
N ASN A 115 5.19 -27.65 -1.29
CA ASN A 115 6.01 -28.25 -0.24
C ASN A 115 7.39 -27.58 -0.22
N ILE A 116 7.84 -27.17 0.97
CA ILE A 116 9.08 -26.39 1.14
C ILE A 116 10.31 -27.20 0.77
N ASP A 117 10.43 -28.43 1.25
CA ASP A 117 11.62 -29.24 1.01
C ASP A 117 11.78 -29.48 -0.50
N ARG A 118 10.69 -29.86 -1.17
CA ARG A 118 10.66 -30.04 -2.63
C ARG A 118 10.91 -28.74 -3.38
N MET A 119 10.44 -27.60 -2.87
CA MET A 119 10.69 -26.30 -3.45
C MET A 119 12.18 -25.96 -3.43
N CYS A 120 12.85 -26.12 -2.28
CA CYS A 120 14.28 -25.88 -2.14
C CYS A 120 15.12 -26.84 -2.99
N GLU A 121 14.74 -28.11 -3.06
CA GLU A 121 15.37 -29.10 -3.95
C GLU A 121 15.22 -28.71 -5.43
N LEU A 122 14.00 -28.35 -5.84
CA LEU A 122 13.69 -27.97 -7.22
C LEU A 122 14.46 -26.74 -7.65
N PHE A 123 14.46 -25.71 -6.81
CA PHE A 123 15.25 -24.51 -7.01
C PHE A 123 16.74 -24.84 -7.17
N SER A 124 17.32 -25.57 -6.20
CA SER A 124 18.73 -25.94 -6.23
C SER A 124 19.07 -26.71 -7.51
N LYS A 125 18.26 -27.68 -7.88
CA LYS A 125 18.43 -28.49 -9.10
C LYS A 125 18.46 -27.63 -10.38
N TYR A 126 17.56 -26.65 -10.51
CA TYR A 126 17.50 -25.82 -11.71
C TYR A 126 18.68 -24.86 -11.79
N VAL A 127 19.03 -24.21 -10.67
CA VAL A 127 20.18 -23.30 -10.63
C VAL A 127 21.50 -24.07 -10.86
N LEU A 128 21.68 -25.24 -10.23
CA LEU A 128 22.82 -26.12 -10.49
C LEU A 128 22.95 -26.48 -11.96
N ARG A 129 21.84 -26.89 -12.60
CA ARG A 129 21.84 -27.21 -14.03
C ARG A 129 22.37 -26.05 -14.89
N ASP A 130 21.93 -24.83 -14.60
CA ASP A 130 22.35 -23.65 -15.36
C ASP A 130 23.82 -23.31 -15.07
N LEU A 131 24.27 -23.42 -13.81
CA LEU A 131 25.68 -23.19 -13.40
C LEU A 131 26.63 -24.20 -14.06
N LEU A 132 26.31 -25.50 -14.00
CA LEU A 132 27.15 -26.55 -14.58
C LEU A 132 27.21 -26.49 -16.11
N ARG A 133 26.19 -25.93 -16.76
CA ARG A 133 26.21 -25.68 -18.21
C ARG A 133 27.03 -24.45 -18.59
N GLU A 134 27.01 -23.40 -17.77
CA GLU A 134 27.80 -22.18 -18.00
C GLU A 134 29.28 -22.40 -17.71
N TYR A 135 29.62 -23.29 -16.75
CA TYR A 135 30.99 -23.57 -16.31
C TYR A 135 31.31 -25.08 -16.36
N PRO A 136 31.27 -25.70 -17.56
CA PRO A 136 31.38 -27.16 -17.69
C PRO A 136 32.79 -27.69 -17.41
N ASP A 137 33.83 -26.85 -17.56
CA ASP A 137 35.25 -27.27 -17.49
C ASP A 137 35.81 -27.16 -16.06
N LEU A 138 35.03 -26.74 -15.09
CA LEU A 138 35.48 -26.60 -13.71
C LEU A 138 35.39 -27.95 -12.98
N ASP A 139 36.46 -28.31 -12.26
CA ASP A 139 36.51 -29.51 -11.42
C ASP A 139 35.83 -29.24 -10.07
N TYR A 140 34.61 -29.76 -9.91
CA TYR A 140 33.77 -29.56 -8.73
C TYR A 140 33.98 -30.68 -7.71
N LEU A 141 34.11 -30.31 -6.43
CA LEU A 141 34.17 -31.27 -5.34
C LEU A 141 32.86 -32.04 -5.19
N ASP A 142 31.73 -31.30 -5.20
CA ASP A 142 30.39 -31.85 -5.20
C ASP A 142 29.46 -31.05 -6.12
N GLN A 143 29.10 -31.65 -7.25
CA GLN A 143 28.18 -31.01 -8.24
C GLN A 143 26.70 -30.98 -7.77
N THR A 144 26.40 -31.62 -6.65
CA THR A 144 25.02 -31.69 -6.11
C THR A 144 24.76 -30.66 -5.02
N ASP A 145 25.81 -30.07 -4.43
CA ASP A 145 25.69 -28.98 -3.45
C ASP A 145 25.79 -27.61 -4.14
N LEU A 146 24.68 -26.89 -4.10
CA LEU A 146 24.59 -25.56 -4.71
C LEU A 146 25.59 -24.56 -4.12
N ILE A 147 25.82 -24.62 -2.79
CA ILE A 147 26.69 -23.67 -2.11
C ILE A 147 28.16 -23.94 -2.49
N ASP A 148 28.55 -25.18 -2.57
CA ASP A 148 29.91 -25.57 -2.95
C ASP A 148 30.18 -25.17 -4.41
N VAL A 149 29.26 -25.46 -5.33
CA VAL A 149 29.37 -25.06 -6.74
C VAL A 149 29.52 -23.54 -6.87
N LEU A 150 28.69 -22.74 -6.18
CA LEU A 150 28.80 -21.27 -6.20
C LEU A 150 30.15 -20.77 -5.64
N GLN A 151 30.65 -21.40 -4.58
CA GLN A 151 31.94 -21.04 -3.98
C GLN A 151 33.10 -21.34 -4.93
N GLU A 152 33.09 -22.50 -5.59
CA GLU A 152 34.14 -22.92 -6.50
C GLU A 152 34.18 -22.05 -7.76
N ILE A 153 33.03 -21.75 -8.35
CA ILE A 153 32.93 -20.80 -9.47
C ILE A 153 33.50 -19.42 -9.08
N TYR A 154 33.09 -18.92 -7.90
CA TYR A 154 33.60 -17.63 -7.43
C TYR A 154 35.10 -17.68 -7.12
N ARG A 155 35.61 -18.79 -6.57
CA ARG A 155 37.04 -18.96 -6.27
C ARG A 155 37.88 -18.87 -7.54
N GLU A 156 37.42 -19.48 -8.63
CA GLU A 156 38.12 -19.51 -9.90
C GLU A 156 38.03 -18.20 -10.67
N TYR A 157 36.80 -17.75 -10.96
CA TYR A 157 36.56 -16.62 -11.86
C TYR A 157 36.54 -15.25 -11.17
N LYS A 158 36.41 -15.18 -9.83
CA LYS A 158 36.31 -13.94 -9.03
C LYS A 158 35.14 -13.03 -9.41
N ILE A 159 34.18 -13.51 -10.20
CA ILE A 159 32.96 -12.78 -10.57
C ILE A 159 31.91 -13.05 -9.51
N PRO A 160 31.47 -12.03 -8.75
CA PRO A 160 30.45 -12.24 -7.73
C PRO A 160 29.06 -12.47 -8.34
N PHE A 161 28.20 -13.08 -7.54
CA PHE A 161 26.82 -13.31 -7.91
C PHE A 161 25.93 -12.17 -7.41
N VAL A 162 24.95 -11.80 -8.23
CA VAL A 162 23.81 -10.97 -7.87
C VAL A 162 22.61 -11.87 -7.71
N PHE A 163 22.01 -11.88 -6.53
CA PHE A 163 20.79 -12.63 -6.25
C PHE A 163 19.59 -11.68 -6.29
N ILE A 164 18.62 -11.99 -7.15
CA ILE A 164 17.35 -11.27 -7.22
C ILE A 164 16.26 -12.29 -6.90
N ILE A 165 15.57 -12.07 -5.78
CA ILE A 165 14.58 -13.01 -5.23
C ILE A 165 13.25 -12.28 -5.14
N ASP A 166 12.36 -12.55 -6.10
CA ASP A 166 11.02 -11.98 -6.10
C ASP A 166 10.01 -12.88 -5.37
N GLU A 167 8.98 -12.26 -4.76
CA GLU A 167 7.92 -12.92 -3.99
C GLU A 167 8.49 -13.84 -2.88
N TRP A 168 9.57 -13.39 -2.20
CA TRP A 168 10.28 -14.17 -1.17
C TRP A 168 9.35 -14.66 -0.05
N ASP A 169 8.31 -13.90 0.24
CA ASP A 169 7.38 -14.10 1.36
C ASP A 169 6.18 -14.99 1.02
N CYS A 170 6.14 -15.60 -0.17
CA CYS A 170 5.02 -16.44 -0.63
C CYS A 170 4.67 -17.55 0.38
N ILE A 171 5.67 -18.16 1.02
CA ILE A 171 5.49 -19.20 2.03
C ILE A 171 4.68 -18.71 3.23
N PHE A 172 4.92 -17.48 3.68
CA PHE A 172 4.22 -16.88 4.82
C PHE A 172 2.78 -16.51 4.49
N ARG A 173 2.49 -16.31 3.21
CA ARG A 173 1.15 -15.97 2.72
C ARG A 173 0.31 -17.21 2.40
N GLU A 174 0.88 -18.22 1.78
CA GLU A 174 0.16 -19.40 1.31
C GLU A 174 0.23 -20.59 2.27
N ASN A 175 1.35 -20.79 2.94
CA ASN A 175 1.53 -21.83 3.95
C ASN A 175 1.66 -21.22 5.35
N LYS A 176 0.72 -20.32 5.69
CA LYS A 176 0.78 -19.46 6.87
C LYS A 176 0.77 -20.19 8.21
N ASN A 177 0.27 -21.42 8.27
CA ASN A 177 0.16 -22.21 9.50
C ASN A 177 1.33 -23.18 9.73
N ASP A 178 2.19 -23.42 8.74
CA ASP A 178 3.31 -24.36 8.85
C ASP A 178 4.60 -23.64 9.27
N MET A 179 4.73 -23.46 10.57
CA MET A 179 5.87 -22.77 11.18
C MET A 179 7.20 -23.50 10.97
N GLU A 180 7.19 -24.83 10.87
CA GLU A 180 8.40 -25.63 10.63
C GLU A 180 8.90 -25.42 9.20
N ALA A 181 8.02 -25.48 8.22
CA ALA A 181 8.34 -25.19 6.83
C ALA A 181 8.87 -23.75 6.65
N GLN A 182 8.23 -22.77 7.29
CA GLN A 182 8.70 -21.39 7.27
C GLN A 182 10.10 -21.24 7.84
N LYS A 183 10.41 -21.91 8.95
CA LYS A 183 11.75 -21.93 9.56
C LYS A 183 12.78 -22.55 8.63
N LYS A 184 12.51 -23.73 8.06
CA LYS A 184 13.38 -24.40 7.09
C LYS A 184 13.72 -23.51 5.90
N TYR A 185 12.72 -22.81 5.36
CA TYR A 185 12.91 -21.87 4.26
C TYR A 185 13.85 -20.71 4.64
N LEU A 186 13.64 -20.10 5.79
CA LEU A 186 14.52 -19.02 6.27
C LEU A 186 15.94 -19.50 6.53
N ASP A 187 16.11 -20.71 7.08
CA ASP A 187 17.43 -21.32 7.29
C ASP A 187 18.12 -21.62 5.96
N PHE A 188 17.37 -22.07 4.94
CA PHE A 188 17.87 -22.24 3.58
C PHE A 188 18.39 -20.94 2.99
N LEU A 189 17.58 -19.85 3.01
CA LEU A 189 18.01 -18.53 2.51
C LEU A 189 19.23 -18.00 3.28
N ARG A 190 19.26 -18.19 4.59
CA ARG A 190 20.40 -17.79 5.43
C ARG A 190 21.67 -18.52 5.01
N ASN A 191 21.61 -19.84 4.83
CA ASN A 191 22.77 -20.65 4.44
C ASN A 191 23.28 -20.29 3.04
N LEU A 192 22.37 -19.99 2.12
CA LEU A 192 22.73 -19.59 0.76
C LEU A 192 23.43 -18.23 0.71
N LEU A 193 23.02 -17.26 1.56
CA LEU A 193 23.38 -15.86 1.37
C LEU A 193 24.33 -15.31 2.45
N LYS A 194 24.15 -15.72 3.72
CA LYS A 194 24.86 -15.11 4.84
C LYS A 194 26.33 -15.51 4.86
N ASP A 195 27.20 -14.51 5.06
CA ASP A 195 28.66 -14.68 5.18
C ASP A 195 29.32 -15.38 3.97
N ARG A 196 28.71 -15.24 2.78
CA ARG A 196 29.20 -15.81 1.53
C ARG A 196 29.98 -14.77 0.73
N ASN A 197 31.24 -15.09 0.40
CA ASN A 197 32.11 -14.20 -0.40
C ASN A 197 31.67 -14.10 -1.85
N TYR A 198 30.95 -15.08 -2.36
CA TYR A 198 30.41 -15.05 -3.73
C TYR A 198 29.24 -14.07 -3.90
N VAL A 199 28.59 -13.62 -2.82
CA VAL A 199 27.49 -12.67 -2.91
C VAL A 199 28.00 -11.25 -3.10
N GLY A 200 27.70 -10.66 -4.27
CA GLY A 200 27.98 -9.26 -4.57
C GLY A 200 26.85 -8.32 -4.16
N LEU A 201 25.62 -8.74 -4.40
CA LEU A 201 24.37 -8.03 -4.07
C LEU A 201 23.25 -9.05 -3.89
N THR A 202 22.33 -8.80 -2.97
CA THR A 202 21.04 -9.49 -2.91
C THR A 202 19.93 -8.45 -2.87
N TYR A 203 19.00 -8.55 -3.81
CA TYR A 203 17.78 -7.75 -3.86
C TYR A 203 16.57 -8.68 -3.75
N MET A 204 15.85 -8.56 -2.65
CA MET A 204 14.73 -9.42 -2.32
C MET A 204 13.45 -8.59 -2.29
N THR A 205 12.37 -9.06 -2.92
CA THR A 205 11.08 -8.37 -2.92
C THR A 205 9.95 -9.26 -2.41
N GLY A 206 8.99 -8.63 -1.73
CA GLY A 206 7.79 -9.28 -1.21
C GLY A 206 6.73 -8.28 -0.77
N ILE A 207 5.70 -8.77 -0.13
CA ILE A 207 4.64 -7.95 0.50
C ILE A 207 4.97 -7.73 1.98
N LEU A 208 5.30 -8.82 2.68
CA LEU A 208 5.59 -8.79 4.11
C LEU A 208 7.05 -8.42 4.37
N PRO A 209 7.34 -7.66 5.44
CA PRO A 209 8.69 -7.55 5.98
C PRO A 209 9.19 -8.90 6.48
N ILE A 210 10.50 -9.00 6.74
CA ILE A 210 11.11 -10.24 7.20
C ILE A 210 10.54 -10.62 8.58
N LYS A 211 10.11 -11.90 8.70
CA LYS A 211 9.51 -12.44 9.92
C LYS A 211 10.44 -12.26 11.12
N LYS A 212 9.88 -11.80 12.22
CA LYS A 212 10.55 -11.72 13.52
C LYS A 212 10.34 -13.01 14.32
N TYR A 213 11.37 -13.40 15.08
CA TYR A 213 11.28 -14.43 16.13
C TYR A 213 11.70 -13.76 17.44
N GLY A 214 10.72 -13.33 18.23
CA GLY A 214 10.97 -12.46 19.39
C GLY A 214 11.53 -11.10 18.95
N SER A 215 12.68 -10.71 19.52
CA SER A 215 13.34 -9.43 19.19
C SER A 215 14.26 -9.46 17.96
N HIS A 216 14.44 -10.60 17.30
CA HIS A 216 15.40 -10.76 16.20
C HIS A 216 14.71 -11.11 14.88
N SER A 217 15.18 -10.50 13.79
CA SER A 217 14.82 -10.92 12.44
C SER A 217 15.53 -12.24 12.08
N ALA A 218 14.80 -13.12 11.39
CA ALA A 218 15.33 -14.40 10.93
C ALA A 218 16.49 -14.23 9.93
N LEU A 219 16.43 -13.19 9.09
CA LEU A 219 17.43 -12.82 8.09
C LEU A 219 18.03 -11.44 8.46
N ASN A 220 18.70 -11.39 9.61
CA ASN A 220 19.21 -10.16 10.23
C ASN A 220 20.33 -9.44 9.44
N MET A 221 20.80 -10.02 8.31
CA MET A 221 21.76 -9.38 7.43
C MET A 221 21.11 -8.41 6.45
N PHE A 222 19.77 -8.44 6.27
CA PHE A 222 19.08 -7.58 5.34
C PHE A 222 18.74 -6.21 5.92
N ASP A 223 18.98 -5.16 5.12
CA ASP A 223 18.38 -3.85 5.31
C ASP A 223 16.95 -3.90 4.74
N GLU A 224 15.96 -3.63 5.60
CA GLU A 224 14.54 -3.75 5.26
C GLU A 224 13.92 -2.40 4.91
N PHE A 225 13.23 -2.36 3.77
CA PHE A 225 12.52 -1.19 3.25
C PHE A 225 11.03 -1.53 3.06
N SER A 226 10.24 -1.33 4.12
CA SER A 226 8.83 -1.72 4.17
C SER A 226 7.87 -0.52 4.11
N MET A 227 6.56 -0.75 4.20
CA MET A 227 5.56 0.32 4.29
C MET A 227 5.69 1.13 5.58
N THR A 228 6.17 0.51 6.65
CA THR A 228 6.43 1.15 7.95
C THR A 228 7.87 1.62 8.12
N ASN A 229 8.76 1.36 7.17
CA ASN A 229 10.14 1.85 7.12
C ASN A 229 10.62 1.93 5.66
N PRO A 230 10.13 2.91 4.89
CA PRO A 230 10.43 2.98 3.45
C PRO A 230 11.88 3.38 3.12
N GLY A 231 12.57 4.06 4.02
CA GLY A 231 13.99 4.41 3.95
C GLY A 231 14.41 5.08 2.63
N ALA A 232 15.63 4.77 2.18
CA ALA A 232 16.20 5.33 0.96
C ALA A 232 15.51 4.83 -0.33
N LEU A 233 14.84 3.68 -0.28
CA LEU A 233 14.19 3.07 -1.45
C LEU A 233 12.73 3.52 -1.65
N ALA A 234 12.25 4.46 -0.85
CA ALA A 234 10.86 4.92 -0.84
C ALA A 234 10.33 5.35 -2.22
N LYS A 235 11.14 6.05 -3.04
CA LYS A 235 10.74 6.62 -4.34
C LYS A 235 10.83 5.65 -5.51
N TYR A 236 11.48 4.49 -5.33
CA TYR A 236 11.79 3.61 -6.46
C TYR A 236 10.73 2.53 -6.71
N VAL A 237 9.88 2.24 -5.72
CA VAL A 237 8.80 1.26 -5.82
C VAL A 237 7.48 1.93 -5.48
N GLY A 238 6.63 2.15 -6.49
CA GLY A 238 5.47 3.02 -6.47
C GLY A 238 5.68 4.28 -7.32
N PHE A 239 4.63 5.04 -7.61
CA PHE A 239 4.73 6.33 -8.31
C PHE A 239 4.73 7.49 -7.31
N THR A 240 5.65 8.42 -7.47
CA THR A 240 5.68 9.68 -6.71
C THR A 240 4.60 10.64 -7.22
N GLU A 241 4.23 11.62 -6.40
CA GLU A 241 3.25 12.64 -6.78
C GLU A 241 3.64 13.40 -8.07
N ASN A 242 4.92 13.70 -8.26
CA ASN A 242 5.39 14.40 -9.46
C ASN A 242 5.24 13.54 -10.73
N GLU A 243 5.51 12.26 -10.65
CA GLU A 243 5.31 11.31 -11.75
C GLU A 243 3.82 11.20 -12.11
N VAL A 244 2.95 11.11 -11.10
CA VAL A 244 1.50 11.07 -11.31
C VAL A 244 0.98 12.38 -11.92
N LYS A 245 1.46 13.55 -11.48
CA LYS A 245 1.14 14.84 -12.11
C LYS A 245 1.54 14.89 -13.58
N ALA A 246 2.71 14.34 -13.92
CA ALA A 246 3.18 14.27 -15.31
C ALA A 246 2.27 13.37 -16.15
N LEU A 247 1.87 12.19 -15.62
CA LEU A 247 0.95 11.29 -16.29
C LEU A 247 -0.45 11.92 -16.47
N CYS A 248 -1.00 12.56 -15.44
CA CYS A 248 -2.28 13.28 -15.56
C CYS A 248 -2.24 14.33 -16.67
N LYS A 249 -1.15 15.08 -16.77
CA LYS A 249 -0.98 16.06 -17.87
C LYS A 249 -0.87 15.38 -19.24
N GLN A 250 -0.16 14.27 -19.33
CA GLN A 250 0.04 13.52 -20.59
C GLN A 250 -1.28 12.92 -21.11
N PHE A 251 -2.13 12.44 -20.21
CA PHE A 251 -3.38 11.74 -20.52
C PHE A 251 -4.63 12.61 -20.38
N ASP A 252 -4.47 13.91 -20.14
CA ASP A 252 -5.57 14.87 -19.93
C ASP A 252 -6.56 14.44 -18.84
N MET A 253 -6.01 13.96 -17.70
CA MET A 253 -6.78 13.50 -16.54
C MET A 253 -6.65 14.49 -15.38
N SER A 254 -7.73 14.63 -14.60
CA SER A 254 -7.72 15.46 -13.38
C SER A 254 -6.76 14.90 -12.34
N PHE A 255 -5.73 15.68 -11.96
CA PHE A 255 -4.82 15.29 -10.88
C PHE A 255 -5.55 15.23 -9.53
N GLN A 256 -6.52 16.12 -9.29
CA GLN A 256 -7.25 16.15 -8.01
C GLN A 256 -8.09 14.88 -7.82
N ASP A 257 -8.74 14.40 -8.89
CA ASP A 257 -9.50 13.15 -8.84
C ASP A 257 -8.58 11.94 -8.72
N THR A 258 -7.46 11.93 -9.48
CA THR A 258 -6.43 10.90 -9.34
C THR A 258 -5.92 10.82 -7.89
N LYS A 259 -5.72 11.98 -7.25
CA LYS A 259 -5.32 12.05 -5.85
C LYS A 259 -6.40 11.48 -4.92
N CYS A 260 -7.65 11.83 -5.13
CA CYS A 260 -8.77 11.32 -4.33
C CYS A 260 -8.91 9.80 -4.44
N TRP A 261 -8.70 9.25 -5.63
CA TRP A 261 -8.90 7.83 -5.90
C TRP A 261 -7.71 6.94 -5.53
N TYR A 262 -6.45 7.41 -5.65
CA TYR A 262 -5.27 6.54 -5.62
C TYR A 262 -4.12 7.00 -4.72
N ASP A 263 -4.22 8.18 -4.07
CA ASP A 263 -3.22 8.67 -3.12
C ASP A 263 -3.36 7.97 -1.75
N GLY A 264 -2.50 8.33 -0.81
CA GLY A 264 -2.66 8.05 0.62
C GLY A 264 -1.53 7.25 1.25
N TYR A 265 -0.47 6.93 0.51
CA TYR A 265 0.75 6.39 1.11
C TYR A 265 1.76 7.53 1.22
N PHE A 266 1.93 8.05 2.41
CA PHE A 266 2.81 9.18 2.66
C PHE A 266 4.11 8.72 3.32
N PHE A 267 5.24 9.00 2.67
CA PHE A 267 6.58 8.76 3.21
C PHE A 267 7.28 10.09 3.50
N GLU A 268 7.63 10.34 4.75
CA GLU A 268 8.07 11.64 5.27
C GLU A 268 9.11 12.36 4.38
N LYS A 269 10.09 11.64 3.85
CA LYS A 269 11.17 12.23 3.01
C LYS A 269 10.81 12.41 1.53
N ILE A 270 9.79 11.71 1.05
CA ILE A 270 9.45 11.63 -0.37
C ILE A 270 8.10 12.28 -0.68
N GLY A 271 7.22 12.36 0.33
CA GLY A 271 5.85 12.78 0.17
C GLY A 271 4.93 11.62 -0.25
N HIS A 272 3.99 11.93 -1.12
CA HIS A 272 2.95 11.01 -1.55
C HIS A 272 3.46 9.97 -2.57
N VAL A 273 3.07 8.72 -2.36
CA VAL A 273 3.34 7.59 -3.26
C VAL A 273 2.03 6.89 -3.61
N TYR A 274 1.87 6.55 -4.87
CA TYR A 274 0.65 5.99 -5.46
C TYR A 274 0.89 4.56 -5.92
N ASN A 275 -0.19 3.76 -5.97
CA ASN A 275 -0.16 2.45 -6.61
C ASN A 275 -0.03 2.61 -8.13
N PRO A 276 1.06 2.14 -8.77
CA PRO A 276 1.25 2.27 -10.21
C PRO A 276 0.13 1.65 -11.04
N ARG A 277 -0.36 0.47 -10.65
CA ARG A 277 -1.37 -0.25 -11.42
C ARG A 277 -2.69 0.51 -11.50
N SER A 278 -3.15 1.06 -10.38
CA SER A 278 -4.40 1.82 -10.34
C SER A 278 -4.28 3.09 -11.16
N VAL A 279 -3.17 3.83 -11.02
CA VAL A 279 -2.89 5.03 -11.82
C VAL A 279 -2.82 4.71 -13.31
N VAL A 280 -2.04 3.70 -13.72
CA VAL A 280 -1.91 3.29 -15.12
C VAL A 280 -3.26 2.87 -15.70
N SER A 281 -4.04 2.07 -14.96
CA SER A 281 -5.37 1.64 -15.41
C SER A 281 -6.31 2.83 -15.63
N ALA A 282 -6.31 3.81 -14.71
CA ALA A 282 -7.13 5.02 -14.85
C ALA A 282 -6.71 5.85 -16.06
N MET A 283 -5.40 6.06 -16.29
CA MET A 283 -4.90 6.78 -17.44
C MET A 283 -5.30 6.12 -18.77
N LEU A 284 -5.16 4.80 -18.87
CA LEU A 284 -5.46 4.05 -20.09
C LEU A 284 -6.97 3.94 -20.38
N SER A 285 -7.80 3.87 -19.34
CA SER A 285 -9.27 3.79 -19.49
C SER A 285 -9.95 5.15 -19.53
N HIS A 286 -9.23 6.25 -19.25
CA HIS A 286 -9.78 7.60 -19.04
C HIS A 286 -10.96 7.61 -18.05
N SER A 287 -10.88 6.77 -16.98
CA SER A 287 -11.93 6.66 -15.96
C SER A 287 -11.35 6.40 -14.59
N PHE A 288 -12.03 6.90 -13.55
CA PHE A 288 -11.71 6.60 -12.16
C PHE A 288 -12.60 5.47 -11.69
N ASP A 289 -12.00 4.36 -11.26
CA ASP A 289 -12.70 3.17 -10.80
C ASP A 289 -11.83 2.40 -9.79
N ASN A 290 -12.39 1.37 -9.18
CA ASN A 290 -11.66 0.43 -8.36
C ASN A 290 -10.91 -0.59 -9.24
N TYR A 291 -9.60 -0.41 -9.36
CA TYR A 291 -8.71 -1.33 -10.07
C TYR A 291 -7.99 -2.30 -9.12
N TRP A 292 -8.18 -2.14 -7.79
CA TRP A 292 -7.58 -2.99 -6.76
C TRP A 292 -8.26 -4.35 -6.64
N ASN A 293 -9.59 -4.41 -6.75
CA ASN A 293 -10.45 -5.56 -6.42
C ASN A 293 -10.24 -6.82 -7.28
N LYS A 294 -9.43 -6.77 -8.33
CA LYS A 294 -9.11 -7.92 -9.18
C LYS A 294 -7.91 -8.72 -8.67
N THR A 295 -7.66 -8.75 -7.34
CA THR A 295 -6.50 -9.39 -6.73
C THR A 295 -6.88 -10.39 -5.64
N GLU A 296 -6.06 -11.42 -5.46
CA GLU A 296 -6.16 -12.40 -4.35
C GLU A 296 -6.07 -11.76 -2.94
N THR A 297 -5.59 -10.52 -2.83
CA THR A 297 -5.53 -9.79 -1.55
C THR A 297 -6.90 -9.44 -0.99
N PHE A 298 -7.93 -9.36 -1.83
CA PHE A 298 -9.31 -9.16 -1.38
C PHE A 298 -9.77 -10.23 -0.37
N GLU A 299 -9.43 -11.49 -0.62
CA GLU A 299 -9.76 -12.58 0.29
C GLU A 299 -9.10 -12.40 1.67
N ALA A 300 -7.86 -11.89 1.70
CA ALA A 300 -7.16 -11.64 2.95
C ALA A 300 -7.87 -10.58 3.82
N LEU A 301 -8.27 -9.44 3.25
CA LEU A 301 -8.99 -8.39 4.00
C LEU A 301 -10.30 -8.95 4.59
N ARG A 302 -11.08 -9.65 3.77
CA ARG A 302 -12.33 -10.29 4.18
C ARG A 302 -12.12 -11.28 5.31
N ASP A 303 -11.14 -12.17 5.23
CA ASP A 303 -10.87 -13.20 6.24
C ASP A 303 -10.60 -12.58 7.61
N TYR A 304 -9.81 -11.51 7.67
CA TYR A 304 -9.51 -10.83 8.95
C TYR A 304 -10.71 -10.05 9.48
N ILE A 305 -11.53 -9.45 8.59
CA ILE A 305 -12.79 -8.79 9.00
C ILE A 305 -13.77 -9.81 9.56
N VAL A 306 -13.92 -10.98 8.93
CA VAL A 306 -14.78 -12.08 9.41
C VAL A 306 -14.28 -12.66 10.73
N MET A 307 -12.95 -12.79 10.90
CA MET A 307 -12.34 -13.26 12.14
C MET A 307 -12.70 -12.37 13.34
N ASN A 308 -13.01 -11.11 13.08
CA ASN A 308 -13.48 -10.12 14.06
C ASN A 308 -12.64 -10.11 15.35
N TYR A 309 -11.34 -9.92 15.21
CA TYR A 309 -10.45 -9.81 16.37
C TYR A 309 -10.93 -8.70 17.31
N LYS A 310 -10.81 -8.92 18.62
CA LYS A 310 -11.35 -7.99 19.64
C LYS A 310 -10.89 -6.56 19.41
N GLY A 311 -11.84 -5.63 19.17
CA GLY A 311 -11.59 -4.21 18.89
C GLY A 311 -11.38 -3.89 17.41
N LEU A 312 -11.27 -4.89 16.52
CA LEU A 312 -11.04 -4.66 15.10
C LEU A 312 -12.28 -4.08 14.40
N LYS A 313 -13.47 -4.55 14.76
CA LYS A 313 -14.72 -4.05 14.16
C LYS A 313 -14.92 -2.57 14.44
N GLU A 314 -14.73 -2.16 15.68
CA GLU A 314 -14.79 -0.77 16.11
C GLU A 314 -13.76 0.09 15.36
N ALA A 315 -12.52 -0.37 15.29
CA ALA A 315 -11.43 0.32 14.56
C ALA A 315 -11.79 0.51 13.08
N ILE A 316 -12.31 -0.52 12.40
CA ILE A 316 -12.69 -0.42 10.97
C ILE A 316 -13.86 0.56 10.78
N ILE A 317 -14.85 0.57 11.66
CA ILE A 317 -15.96 1.53 11.59
C ILE A 317 -15.44 2.96 11.75
N GLU A 318 -14.56 3.21 12.71
CA GLU A 318 -13.95 4.53 12.90
C GLU A 318 -13.11 4.97 11.70
N LEU A 319 -12.34 4.05 11.11
CA LEU A 319 -11.56 4.30 9.89
C LEU A 319 -12.47 4.63 8.69
N LEU A 320 -13.58 3.89 8.51
CA LEU A 320 -14.58 4.19 7.48
C LEU A 320 -15.27 5.52 7.70
N ALA A 321 -15.47 5.90 8.96
CA ALA A 321 -15.95 7.22 9.34
C ALA A 321 -14.92 8.34 9.10
N GLY A 322 -13.71 8.03 8.57
CA GLY A 322 -12.66 8.99 8.22
C GLY A 322 -11.76 9.40 9.39
N LYS A 323 -11.87 8.72 10.54
CA LYS A 323 -10.93 8.95 11.65
C LYS A 323 -9.55 8.38 11.35
N ARG A 324 -8.56 8.94 12.02
CA ARG A 324 -7.22 8.37 12.14
C ARG A 324 -7.10 7.71 13.50
N LEU A 325 -6.51 6.53 13.55
CA LEU A 325 -6.37 5.76 14.78
C LEU A 325 -4.89 5.60 15.14
N ALA A 326 -4.54 5.94 16.38
CA ALA A 326 -3.22 5.67 16.91
C ALA A 326 -3.05 4.15 17.12
N ILE A 327 -1.94 3.58 16.62
CA ILE A 327 -1.62 2.16 16.77
C ILE A 327 -0.16 1.96 17.18
N ASP A 328 0.10 0.82 17.83
CA ASP A 328 1.46 0.34 18.09
C ASP A 328 1.86 -0.76 17.10
N ILE A 329 2.76 -0.43 16.18
CA ILE A 329 3.27 -1.37 15.17
C ILE A 329 4.40 -2.28 15.69
N SER A 330 4.86 -2.11 16.93
CA SER A 330 6.05 -2.78 17.45
C SER A 330 5.85 -4.27 17.75
N SER A 331 4.64 -4.66 18.13
CA SER A 331 4.26 -6.04 18.48
C SER A 331 4.07 -6.95 17.27
N PHE A 332 3.90 -6.40 16.09
CA PHE A 332 3.67 -7.17 14.87
C PHE A 332 4.87 -8.05 14.50
N ASN A 333 4.65 -9.35 14.36
CA ASN A 333 5.70 -10.34 14.07
C ASN A 333 6.03 -10.51 12.59
N ASN A 334 5.46 -9.68 11.72
CA ASN A 334 5.62 -9.74 10.27
C ASN A 334 5.14 -11.08 9.66
N ASP A 335 4.06 -11.64 10.20
CA ASP A 335 3.38 -12.81 9.65
C ASP A 335 1.86 -12.58 9.54
N MET A 336 1.12 -13.59 9.08
CA MET A 336 -0.31 -13.48 8.80
C MET A 336 -1.18 -14.23 9.82
N THR A 337 -0.64 -14.74 10.90
CA THR A 337 -1.37 -15.63 11.83
C THR A 337 -1.14 -15.32 13.31
N THR A 338 -0.01 -14.73 13.66
CA THR A 338 0.37 -14.46 15.05
C THR A 338 0.00 -13.05 15.44
N PHE A 339 -1.24 -12.85 15.91
CA PHE A 339 -1.74 -11.55 16.36
C PHE A 339 -1.97 -11.57 17.87
N SER A 340 -1.48 -10.55 18.55
CA SER A 340 -1.67 -10.31 20.00
C SER A 340 -2.72 -9.23 20.25
N SER A 341 -2.97 -8.35 19.28
CA SER A 341 -3.87 -7.20 19.39
C SER A 341 -4.51 -6.85 18.04
N ALA A 342 -5.52 -5.99 18.06
CA ALA A 342 -6.08 -5.39 16.83
C ALA A 342 -5.02 -4.58 16.08
N ASP A 343 -4.06 -3.98 16.78
CA ASP A 343 -2.97 -3.20 16.17
C ASP A 343 -2.08 -4.07 15.26
N ASP A 344 -1.87 -5.35 15.60
CA ASP A 344 -1.13 -6.27 14.73
C ASP A 344 -1.87 -6.50 13.41
N VAL A 345 -3.19 -6.67 13.44
CA VAL A 345 -4.01 -6.83 12.23
C VAL A 345 -4.02 -5.54 11.40
N LEU A 346 -4.15 -4.38 12.06
CA LEU A 346 -4.08 -3.09 11.38
C LEU A 346 -2.68 -2.85 10.79
N THR A 347 -1.61 -3.29 11.46
CA THR A 347 -0.24 -3.25 10.94
C THR A 347 -0.08 -4.15 9.70
N LEU A 348 -0.66 -5.35 9.72
CA LEU A 348 -0.73 -6.18 8.52
C LEU A 348 -1.44 -5.46 7.38
N PHE A 349 -2.55 -4.76 7.65
CA PHE A 349 -3.27 -4.00 6.63
C PHE A 349 -2.44 -2.85 6.02
N ILE A 350 -1.49 -2.25 6.78
CA ILE A 350 -0.53 -1.30 6.21
C ILE A 350 0.36 -2.02 5.18
N HIS A 351 0.92 -3.19 5.52
CA HIS A 351 1.80 -3.93 4.61
C HIS A 351 1.07 -4.48 3.38
N LEU A 352 -0.20 -4.86 3.52
CA LEU A 352 -1.05 -5.29 2.42
C LEU A 352 -1.52 -4.11 1.53
N GLY A 353 -1.39 -2.85 2.01
CA GLY A 353 -1.78 -1.64 1.30
C GLY A 353 -3.23 -1.18 1.53
N TYR A 354 -3.92 -1.74 2.51
CA TYR A 354 -5.27 -1.30 2.87
C TYR A 354 -5.29 -0.09 3.79
N LEU A 355 -4.20 0.19 4.49
CA LEU A 355 -4.09 1.37 5.36
C LEU A 355 -2.87 2.20 4.99
N GLY A 356 -3.04 3.52 5.04
CA GLY A 356 -1.94 4.47 5.13
C GLY A 356 -1.45 4.58 6.57
N TYR A 357 -0.18 4.95 6.75
CA TYR A 357 0.43 5.15 8.06
C TYR A 357 1.13 6.50 8.14
N ASP A 358 0.78 7.28 9.14
CA ASP A 358 1.43 8.56 9.47
C ASP A 358 2.52 8.32 10.52
N PHE A 359 3.77 8.41 10.11
CA PHE A 359 4.93 8.15 10.97
C PHE A 359 5.06 9.15 12.12
N SER A 360 4.69 10.40 11.88
CA SER A 360 4.85 11.47 12.86
C SER A 360 3.83 11.38 13.99
N ARG A 361 2.61 10.95 13.66
CA ARG A 361 1.49 10.78 14.60
C ARG A 361 1.31 9.35 15.08
N LYS A 362 1.94 8.38 14.43
CA LYS A 362 1.74 6.93 14.65
C LYS A 362 0.29 6.52 14.45
N GLU A 363 -0.35 7.05 13.43
CA GLU A 363 -1.75 6.85 13.14
C GLU A 363 -1.95 6.13 11.80
N VAL A 364 -2.99 5.29 11.74
CA VAL A 364 -3.47 4.68 10.51
C VAL A 364 -4.75 5.33 10.02
N PHE A 365 -4.99 5.24 8.73
CA PHE A 365 -6.18 5.77 8.06
C PHE A 365 -6.44 5.02 6.75
N ILE A 366 -7.67 5.05 6.24
CA ILE A 366 -7.98 4.55 4.90
C ILE A 366 -7.44 5.55 3.89
N PRO A 367 -6.56 5.13 2.96
CA PRO A 367 -5.78 6.07 2.16
C PRO A 367 -6.59 6.83 1.11
N ASN A 368 -7.59 6.18 0.48
CA ASN A 368 -8.25 6.74 -0.70
C ASN A 368 -9.60 6.08 -0.99
N SER A 369 -10.30 6.58 -2.01
CA SER A 369 -11.64 6.10 -2.41
C SER A 369 -11.62 4.66 -2.92
N GLU A 370 -10.58 4.23 -3.62
CA GLU A 370 -10.43 2.87 -4.11
C GLU A 370 -10.43 1.87 -2.94
N ILE A 371 -9.59 2.10 -1.94
CA ILE A 371 -9.48 1.24 -0.75
C ILE A 371 -10.73 1.33 0.14
N THR A 372 -11.36 2.51 0.22
CA THR A 372 -12.64 2.64 0.93
C THR A 372 -13.70 1.70 0.34
N THR A 373 -13.75 1.59 -1.00
CA THR A 373 -14.67 0.68 -1.70
C THR A 373 -14.37 -0.78 -1.35
N GLU A 374 -13.09 -1.16 -1.22
CA GLU A 374 -12.67 -2.50 -0.80
C GLU A 374 -13.16 -2.84 0.61
N PHE A 375 -13.00 -1.92 1.58
CA PHE A 375 -13.53 -2.11 2.92
C PHE A 375 -15.04 -2.31 2.93
N ILE A 376 -15.79 -1.48 2.20
CA ILE A 376 -17.25 -1.59 2.12
C ILE A 376 -17.67 -2.94 1.53
N THR A 377 -17.00 -3.40 0.48
CA THR A 377 -17.31 -4.71 -0.11
C THR A 377 -17.01 -5.84 0.87
N SER A 378 -15.85 -5.80 1.53
CA SER A 378 -15.45 -6.81 2.50
C SER A 378 -16.37 -6.88 3.73
N ILE A 379 -16.82 -5.74 4.25
CA ILE A 379 -17.78 -5.73 5.38
C ILE A 379 -19.17 -6.20 4.97
N ARG A 380 -19.58 -5.98 3.71
CA ARG A 380 -20.84 -6.53 3.17
C ARG A 380 -20.80 -8.06 3.18
N ASP A 381 -19.68 -8.62 2.69
CA ASP A 381 -19.48 -10.08 2.65
C ASP A 381 -19.32 -10.68 4.05
N ALA A 382 -18.81 -9.90 5.02
CA ALA A 382 -18.74 -10.28 6.43
C ALA A 382 -20.09 -10.18 7.16
N GLY A 383 -21.15 -9.70 6.51
CA GLY A 383 -22.51 -9.65 7.07
C GLY A 383 -22.73 -8.53 8.09
N TRP A 384 -21.96 -7.43 8.05
CA TRP A 384 -22.16 -6.27 8.92
C TRP A 384 -23.31 -5.39 8.41
N GLN A 385 -24.53 -5.92 8.47
CA GLN A 385 -25.71 -5.29 7.87
C GLN A 385 -26.02 -3.90 8.43
N GLU A 386 -25.75 -3.66 9.71
CA GLU A 386 -25.97 -2.37 10.35
C GLU A 386 -25.16 -1.25 9.68
N VAL A 387 -23.87 -1.49 9.46
CA VAL A 387 -22.96 -0.53 8.82
C VAL A 387 -23.36 -0.31 7.35
N ILE A 388 -23.71 -1.39 6.65
CA ILE A 388 -24.15 -1.32 5.25
C ILE A 388 -25.46 -0.54 5.11
N THR A 389 -26.40 -0.73 6.04
CA THR A 389 -27.66 0.00 6.04
C THR A 389 -27.44 1.50 6.29
N ALA A 390 -26.57 1.87 7.23
CA ALA A 390 -26.19 3.26 7.46
C ALA A 390 -25.59 3.91 6.21
N ILE A 391 -24.66 3.23 5.53
CA ILE A 391 -24.04 3.72 4.27
C ILE A 391 -25.08 3.85 3.15
N ARG A 392 -26.01 2.89 3.01
CA ARG A 392 -27.07 2.92 1.98
C ARG A 392 -28.04 4.09 2.20
N ASN A 393 -28.42 4.36 3.46
CA ASN A 393 -29.34 5.42 3.80
C ASN A 393 -28.71 6.82 3.71
N SER A 394 -27.39 6.91 3.54
CA SER A 394 -26.66 8.18 3.55
C SER A 394 -27.02 9.11 2.37
N GLU A 395 -27.36 8.56 1.20
CA GLU A 395 -27.80 9.39 0.07
C GLU A 395 -29.15 10.06 0.35
N GLU A 396 -30.10 9.32 0.92
CA GLU A 396 -31.41 9.90 1.29
C GLU A 396 -31.27 10.97 2.38
N LEU A 397 -30.36 10.77 3.33
CA LEU A 397 -30.07 11.75 4.38
C LEU A 397 -29.46 13.02 3.76
N LEU A 398 -28.49 12.88 2.85
CA LEU A 398 -27.88 14.02 2.16
C LEU A 398 -28.91 14.82 1.34
N GLN A 399 -29.78 14.12 0.61
CA GLN A 399 -30.88 14.75 -0.15
C GLN A 399 -31.85 15.49 0.77
N ALA A 400 -32.23 14.91 1.91
CA ALA A 400 -33.09 15.54 2.91
C ALA A 400 -32.43 16.79 3.51
N THR A 401 -31.10 16.75 3.73
CA THR A 401 -30.34 17.92 4.20
C THR A 401 -30.40 19.08 3.20
N TRP A 402 -30.18 18.80 1.90
CA TRP A 402 -30.29 19.83 0.86
C TRP A 402 -31.69 20.44 0.74
N LYS A 403 -32.73 19.65 1.08
CA LYS A 403 -34.12 20.10 1.07
C LYS A 403 -34.57 20.74 2.39
N LEU A 404 -33.69 20.88 3.38
CA LEU A 404 -34.01 21.42 4.72
C LEU A 404 -35.08 20.61 5.49
N GLU A 405 -35.12 19.29 5.28
CA GLU A 405 -36.12 18.39 5.89
C GLU A 405 -35.67 17.95 7.29
N ASN A 406 -35.66 18.86 8.26
CA ASN A 406 -35.12 18.69 9.61
C ASN A 406 -35.52 17.36 10.29
N LYS A 407 -36.81 16.99 10.22
CA LYS A 407 -37.34 15.75 10.83
C LYS A 407 -36.77 14.51 10.18
N VAL A 408 -36.74 14.48 8.84
CA VAL A 408 -36.20 13.36 8.07
C VAL A 408 -34.71 13.17 8.38
N VAL A 409 -33.97 14.26 8.46
CA VAL A 409 -32.54 14.22 8.82
C VAL A 409 -32.37 13.68 10.24
N ALA A 410 -33.14 14.16 11.22
CA ALA A 410 -33.06 13.66 12.59
C ALA A 410 -33.40 12.17 12.68
N GLU A 411 -34.47 11.70 11.99
CA GLU A 411 -34.88 10.29 11.96
C GLU A 411 -33.83 9.39 11.30
N LYS A 412 -33.20 9.84 10.20
CA LYS A 412 -32.13 9.10 9.52
C LYS A 412 -30.85 9.00 10.37
N ILE A 413 -30.49 10.07 11.08
CA ILE A 413 -29.37 10.05 12.03
C ILE A 413 -29.68 9.14 13.21
N GLN A 414 -30.91 9.18 13.71
CA GLN A 414 -31.40 8.30 14.76
C GLN A 414 -31.29 6.82 14.36
N ALA A 415 -31.71 6.47 13.14
CA ALA A 415 -31.59 5.12 12.61
C ALA A 415 -30.11 4.70 12.49
N ALA A 416 -29.24 5.56 11.91
CA ALA A 416 -27.81 5.29 11.82
C ALA A 416 -27.17 5.09 13.21
N HIS A 417 -27.62 5.84 14.21
CA HIS A 417 -27.17 5.71 15.59
C HIS A 417 -27.57 4.35 16.20
N PHE A 418 -28.80 3.92 16.03
CA PHE A 418 -29.25 2.61 16.54
C PHE A 418 -28.55 1.46 15.83
N GLU A 419 -28.34 1.56 14.53
CA GLU A 419 -27.68 0.54 13.73
C GLU A 419 -26.17 0.43 14.05
N THR A 420 -25.52 1.53 14.46
CA THR A 420 -24.11 1.56 14.86
C THR A 420 -23.90 1.45 16.38
N SER A 421 -24.84 0.89 17.12
CA SER A 421 -24.83 0.76 18.59
C SER A 421 -23.64 0.03 19.21
N ILE A 422 -22.77 -0.55 18.37
CA ILE A 422 -21.50 -1.20 18.72
C ILE A 422 -20.46 -0.19 19.21
N LEU A 423 -20.52 1.05 18.72
CA LEU A 423 -19.68 2.12 19.25
C LEU A 423 -20.23 2.49 20.65
N LYS A 424 -19.41 2.37 21.68
CA LYS A 424 -19.78 2.83 23.02
C LYS A 424 -20.00 4.33 22.99
N TYR A 425 -21.28 4.75 22.93
CA TYR A 425 -21.67 6.15 22.93
C TYR A 425 -21.48 6.75 24.30
N ASN A 426 -20.38 7.43 24.51
CA ASN A 426 -20.12 8.12 25.76
C ASN A 426 -19.78 9.60 25.56
N ASP A 427 -19.58 10.06 24.32
CA ASP A 427 -19.11 11.41 24.03
C ASP A 427 -19.48 11.94 22.63
N GLU A 428 -19.22 13.21 22.42
CA GLU A 428 -19.41 13.96 21.18
C GLU A 428 -18.60 13.37 19.98
N ASN A 429 -17.46 12.73 20.26
CA ASN A 429 -16.61 12.10 19.23
C ASN A 429 -17.27 10.84 18.64
N ALA A 430 -17.95 10.04 19.44
CA ALA A 430 -18.68 8.89 18.96
C ALA A 430 -19.84 9.32 18.05
N LEU A 431 -20.56 10.40 18.42
CA LEU A 431 -21.62 10.99 17.59
C LEU A 431 -21.06 11.49 16.25
N ALA A 432 -19.89 12.14 16.24
CA ALA A 432 -19.24 12.59 15.01
C ALA A 432 -18.93 11.42 14.05
N CYS A 433 -18.57 10.24 14.57
CA CYS A 433 -18.35 9.04 13.74
C CYS A 433 -19.64 8.55 13.09
N VAL A 434 -20.73 8.48 13.85
CA VAL A 434 -22.05 8.11 13.30
C VAL A 434 -22.44 9.04 12.18
N LEU A 435 -22.26 10.34 12.38
CA LEU A 435 -22.62 11.34 11.39
C LEU A 435 -21.79 11.21 10.11
N SER A 436 -20.50 10.94 10.22
CA SER A 436 -19.69 10.73 9.03
C SER A 436 -20.08 9.47 8.25
N LEU A 437 -20.54 8.42 8.92
CA LEU A 437 -21.15 7.27 8.25
C LEU A 437 -22.52 7.60 7.68
N ALA A 438 -23.34 8.33 8.42
CA ALA A 438 -24.66 8.77 7.97
C ALA A 438 -24.57 9.69 6.74
N TYR A 439 -23.54 10.52 6.65
CA TYR A 439 -23.23 11.37 5.49
C TYR A 439 -22.21 10.75 4.53
N TYR A 440 -22.05 9.44 4.51
CA TYR A 440 -21.06 8.77 3.66
C TYR A 440 -21.13 9.19 2.19
N SER A 441 -22.34 9.31 1.63
CA SER A 441 -22.58 9.73 0.23
C SER A 441 -22.12 11.16 -0.06
N ALA A 442 -21.99 12.01 0.96
CA ALA A 442 -21.45 13.36 0.77
C ALA A 442 -20.06 13.37 0.14
N ARG A 443 -19.28 12.30 0.32
CA ARG A 443 -17.93 12.14 -0.28
C ARG A 443 -17.92 12.17 -1.81
N ALA A 444 -19.03 11.85 -2.46
CA ALA A 444 -19.14 11.95 -3.91
C ALA A 444 -19.15 13.42 -4.39
N TYR A 445 -19.69 14.32 -3.58
CA TYR A 445 -19.93 15.72 -3.94
C TYR A 445 -19.02 16.71 -3.23
N TYR A 446 -18.44 16.32 -2.07
CA TYR A 446 -17.77 17.22 -1.14
C TYR A 446 -16.38 16.74 -0.74
N THR A 447 -15.56 17.70 -0.33
CA THR A 447 -14.40 17.47 0.53
C THR A 447 -14.82 17.64 1.99
N GLU A 448 -14.71 16.60 2.81
CA GLU A 448 -14.98 16.64 4.24
C GLU A 448 -13.77 17.22 4.99
N ILE A 449 -14.00 18.19 5.85
CA ILE A 449 -13.01 18.77 6.76
C ILE A 449 -13.57 18.67 8.18
N ARG A 450 -12.82 18.02 9.07
CA ARG A 450 -13.13 17.95 10.49
C ARG A 450 -12.33 18.97 11.26
N GLU A 451 -12.90 19.49 12.33
CA GLU A 451 -12.25 20.48 13.20
C GLU A 451 -11.68 21.66 12.40
N LEU A 452 -12.46 22.21 11.48
CA LEU A 452 -12.03 23.38 10.69
C LEU A 452 -11.79 24.57 11.63
N PRO A 453 -10.55 25.09 11.73
CA PRO A 453 -10.29 26.29 12.50
C PRO A 453 -11.05 27.48 11.92
N SER A 454 -11.89 28.14 12.72
CA SER A 454 -12.64 29.29 12.27
C SER A 454 -12.89 30.28 13.41
N GLY A 455 -12.39 31.49 13.25
CA GLY A 455 -12.62 32.57 14.20
C GLY A 455 -12.24 32.22 15.64
N LYS A 456 -13.22 31.98 16.51
CA LYS A 456 -13.04 31.70 17.94
C LYS A 456 -13.14 30.22 18.32
N GLY A 457 -13.04 29.28 17.36
CA GLY A 457 -13.16 27.84 17.63
C GLY A 457 -13.03 26.97 16.39
N PHE A 458 -13.53 25.73 16.49
CA PHE A 458 -13.51 24.74 15.41
C PHE A 458 -14.95 24.35 15.07
N ALA A 459 -15.25 24.16 13.79
CA ALA A 459 -16.47 23.52 13.33
C ALA A 459 -16.28 22.00 13.36
N ASP A 460 -17.25 21.24 13.84
CA ASP A 460 -17.11 19.80 14.03
C ASP A 460 -16.91 19.08 12.68
N ILE A 461 -17.78 19.36 11.70
CA ILE A 461 -17.68 18.81 10.34
C ILE A 461 -18.06 19.90 9.32
N VAL A 462 -17.24 20.06 8.30
CA VAL A 462 -17.50 20.95 7.16
C VAL A 462 -17.41 20.18 5.86
N TYR A 463 -18.41 20.32 5.02
CA TYR A 463 -18.45 19.78 3.66
C TYR A 463 -18.32 20.88 2.64
N LEU A 464 -17.19 20.92 1.91
CA LEU A 464 -16.92 21.88 0.84
C LEU A 464 -17.20 21.24 -0.51
N PRO A 465 -18.07 21.83 -1.37
CA PRO A 465 -18.34 21.31 -2.70
C PRO A 465 -17.05 21.16 -3.51
N ARG A 466 -16.92 20.05 -4.22
CA ARG A 466 -15.85 19.88 -5.21
C ARG A 466 -16.09 20.79 -6.42
N LYS A 467 -15.07 21.06 -7.22
CA LYS A 467 -15.15 21.97 -8.38
C LYS A 467 -16.24 21.59 -9.37
N GLU A 468 -16.49 20.29 -9.52
CA GLU A 468 -17.49 19.72 -10.42
C GLU A 468 -18.92 19.83 -9.87
N HIS A 469 -19.08 20.20 -8.59
CA HIS A 469 -20.34 20.21 -7.83
C HIS A 469 -20.59 21.55 -7.11
N LEU A 470 -20.10 22.66 -7.68
CA LEU A 470 -20.26 24.00 -7.11
C LEU A 470 -21.75 24.47 -7.08
N ASP A 471 -22.64 23.76 -7.77
CA ASP A 471 -24.08 23.91 -7.68
C ASP A 471 -24.66 23.44 -6.33
N ARG A 472 -23.91 22.65 -5.57
CA ARG A 472 -24.32 22.15 -4.26
C ARG A 472 -23.95 23.13 -3.14
N PRO A 473 -24.77 23.21 -2.06
CA PRO A 473 -24.47 24.08 -0.93
C PRO A 473 -23.25 23.57 -0.16
N ALA A 474 -22.37 24.46 0.31
CA ALA A 474 -21.45 24.09 1.38
C ALA A 474 -22.26 23.80 2.66
N MET A 475 -21.76 22.91 3.51
CA MET A 475 -22.47 22.56 4.75
C MET A 475 -21.53 22.67 5.95
N ILE A 476 -21.99 23.29 7.04
CA ILE A 476 -21.36 23.27 8.36
C ILE A 476 -22.27 22.47 9.28
N ILE A 477 -21.74 21.41 9.88
CA ILE A 477 -22.45 20.61 10.86
C ILE A 477 -21.81 20.82 12.23
N GLU A 478 -22.62 21.23 13.19
CA GLU A 478 -22.23 21.42 14.58
C GLU A 478 -23.02 20.44 15.45
N LEU A 479 -22.32 19.78 16.36
CA LEU A 479 -22.85 18.73 17.21
C LEU A 479 -23.07 19.23 18.62
N LYS A 480 -24.09 18.75 19.27
CA LYS A 480 -24.35 18.95 20.69
C LYS A 480 -24.77 17.67 21.38
N TRP A 481 -24.41 17.56 22.61
CA TRP A 481 -24.68 16.44 23.49
C TRP A 481 -25.39 16.96 24.72
N ASP A 482 -26.61 16.46 25.01
CA ASP A 482 -27.45 16.91 26.11
C ASP A 482 -27.69 18.43 26.16
N LYS A 483 -27.82 19.07 24.99
CA LYS A 483 -28.13 20.50 24.84
C LYS A 483 -29.35 20.70 23.93
N SER A 484 -29.23 21.46 22.84
CA SER A 484 -30.26 21.60 21.82
C SER A 484 -29.66 21.84 20.44
N ALA A 485 -30.35 21.43 19.37
CA ALA A 485 -29.97 21.71 18.01
C ALA A 485 -29.91 23.24 17.72
N ASP A 486 -30.79 24.03 18.34
CA ASP A 486 -30.77 25.48 18.27
C ASP A 486 -29.47 26.08 18.87
N SER A 487 -28.93 25.48 19.94
CA SER A 487 -27.64 25.91 20.51
C SER A 487 -26.46 25.64 19.57
N ALA A 488 -26.54 24.61 18.74
CA ALA A 488 -25.55 24.33 17.68
C ALA A 488 -25.59 25.40 16.59
N ILE A 489 -26.77 25.75 16.09
CA ILE A 489 -26.95 26.81 15.09
C ILE A 489 -26.46 28.17 15.63
N ARG A 490 -26.79 28.52 16.89
CA ARG A 490 -26.26 29.74 17.52
C ARG A 490 -24.74 29.74 17.58
N GLN A 491 -24.13 28.62 17.92
CA GLN A 491 -22.66 28.51 17.94
C GLN A 491 -22.05 28.75 16.56
N ILE A 492 -22.62 28.20 15.48
CA ILE A 492 -22.14 28.45 14.11
C ILE A 492 -22.17 29.96 13.82
N LYS A 493 -23.24 30.64 14.18
CA LYS A 493 -23.40 32.10 13.95
C LYS A 493 -22.44 32.94 14.79
N GLU A 494 -22.33 32.63 16.10
CA GLU A 494 -21.50 33.40 17.06
C GLU A 494 -20.00 33.25 16.81
N ARG A 495 -19.55 32.09 16.34
CA ARG A 495 -18.13 31.81 16.07
C ARG A 495 -17.67 32.29 14.69
N ASN A 496 -18.56 32.89 13.90
CA ASN A 496 -18.27 33.41 12.55
C ASN A 496 -17.69 32.34 11.60
N TYR A 497 -18.11 31.10 11.73
CA TYR A 497 -17.72 30.02 10.81
C TYR A 497 -17.98 30.36 9.35
N PRO A 498 -19.10 31.02 8.97
CA PRO A 498 -19.33 31.43 7.60
C PRO A 498 -18.25 32.32 6.98
N LEU A 499 -17.58 33.18 7.81
CA LEU A 499 -16.48 34.03 7.32
C LEU A 499 -15.26 33.22 6.85
N ALA A 500 -14.98 32.07 7.49
CA ALA A 500 -13.90 31.16 7.06
C ALA A 500 -14.20 30.52 5.69
N LEU A 501 -15.47 30.50 5.28
CA LEU A 501 -15.96 29.94 4.02
C LEU A 501 -16.33 30.99 2.99
N SER A 502 -15.98 32.26 3.18
CA SER A 502 -16.33 33.37 2.28
C SER A 502 -15.85 33.19 0.82
N GLY A 503 -14.87 32.32 0.59
CA GLY A 503 -14.45 31.92 -0.76
C GLY A 503 -15.41 30.95 -1.48
N TYR A 504 -16.43 30.42 -0.78
CA TYR A 504 -17.45 29.51 -1.31
C TYR A 504 -18.82 30.21 -1.37
N CYS A 505 -18.82 31.43 -1.88
CA CYS A 505 -19.95 32.34 -1.86
C CYS A 505 -21.20 31.80 -2.55
N GLY A 506 -22.34 31.89 -1.87
CA GLY A 506 -23.69 31.91 -2.47
C GLY A 506 -24.64 30.84 -1.94
N ASN A 507 -24.21 29.75 -1.34
CA ASN A 507 -25.12 28.72 -0.84
C ASN A 507 -24.49 27.93 0.31
N LEU A 508 -24.83 28.27 1.56
CA LEU A 508 -24.31 27.61 2.77
C LEU A 508 -25.44 27.11 3.63
N LEU A 509 -25.40 25.85 4.03
CA LEU A 509 -26.28 25.24 5.01
C LEU A 509 -25.59 25.14 6.38
N MET A 510 -26.25 25.62 7.40
CA MET A 510 -25.89 25.42 8.80
C MET A 510 -26.77 24.30 9.36
N VAL A 511 -26.16 23.23 9.82
CA VAL A 511 -26.85 22.04 10.34
C VAL A 511 -26.47 21.85 11.80
N GLY A 512 -27.41 22.08 12.68
CA GLY A 512 -27.29 21.85 14.12
C GLY A 512 -27.91 20.49 14.49
N ILE A 513 -27.15 19.63 15.14
CA ILE A 513 -27.59 18.30 15.58
C ILE A 513 -27.35 18.18 17.06
N ASN A 514 -28.37 17.70 17.81
CA ASN A 514 -28.28 17.39 19.22
C ASN A 514 -28.70 15.96 19.49
N TYR A 515 -28.01 15.28 20.38
CA TYR A 515 -28.44 13.99 20.96
C TYR A 515 -28.75 14.18 22.45
N ASP A 516 -29.94 13.78 22.87
CA ASP A 516 -30.36 13.76 24.26
C ASP A 516 -30.25 12.33 24.84
N THR A 517 -29.38 12.16 25.83
CA THR A 517 -29.07 10.84 26.42
C THR A 517 -30.23 10.28 27.25
N LYS A 518 -31.15 11.12 27.73
CA LYS A 518 -32.31 10.70 28.57
C LYS A 518 -33.42 10.17 27.70
N THR A 519 -33.75 10.90 26.63
CA THR A 519 -34.80 10.51 25.70
C THR A 519 -34.30 9.59 24.59
N LYS A 520 -32.98 9.55 24.36
CA LYS A 520 -32.32 8.87 23.25
C LYS A 520 -32.80 9.35 21.87
N ILE A 521 -33.14 10.62 21.76
CA ILE A 521 -33.67 11.23 20.55
C ILE A 521 -32.64 12.21 19.98
N HIS A 522 -32.57 12.22 18.65
CA HIS A 522 -31.83 13.25 17.90
C HIS A 522 -32.77 14.38 17.49
N GLU A 523 -32.25 15.59 17.59
CA GLU A 523 -32.87 16.80 17.04
C GLU A 523 -31.98 17.37 15.97
N CYS A 524 -32.58 17.88 14.89
CA CYS A 524 -31.89 18.55 13.82
C CYS A 524 -32.58 19.87 13.45
N ILE A 525 -31.77 20.91 13.28
CA ILE A 525 -32.19 22.20 12.70
C ILE A 525 -31.25 22.54 11.56
N ILE A 526 -31.81 22.88 10.41
CA ILE A 526 -31.06 23.27 9.22
C ILE A 526 -31.52 24.68 8.82
N GLU A 527 -30.55 25.57 8.72
CA GLU A 527 -30.79 26.92 8.23
C GLU A 527 -29.92 27.22 7.02
N LYS A 528 -30.49 27.93 6.04
CA LYS A 528 -29.73 28.41 4.89
C LYS A 528 -29.19 29.80 5.18
N LEU A 529 -27.93 30.03 4.88
CA LEU A 529 -27.31 31.33 4.91
C LEU A 529 -27.10 31.81 3.47
N ASP A 530 -27.86 32.82 3.06
CA ASP A 530 -27.63 33.54 1.82
C ASP A 530 -26.58 34.62 2.10
N MET A 531 -25.37 34.43 1.61
CA MET A 531 -24.25 35.40 1.71
C MET A 531 -24.22 36.38 0.56
#